data_a04ba89c03bcdb51692e6add6aa0c9f9
#
_entry.id   a04ba89c03bcdb51692e6add6aa0c9f9
#
_cell.length_a   1.000
_cell.length_b   1.000
_cell.length_c   1.000
_cell.angle_alpha   90.00
_cell.angle_beta   90.00
_cell.angle_gamma   90.00
#
_symmetry.space_group_name_H-M   'P 1'
#
loop_
_entity.id
_entity.type
_entity.pdbx_description
1 polymer ?
#
loop_
_entity_poly.entity_id
_entity_poly.type
_entity_poly.pdbx_seq_one_letter_code
_entity_poly.pdbx_strand_id
1 'polypeptide(L)'
;KRNVRYGAFIRLMGENRQILYGLLGETLKGIREGTFMFILNIILYQLIKSEFLIGCNSLLTGLVSILSFWFMSHTFRPDNRRRFMLLAVTGLTGITIVCYWFLNPVMVILFAAVNAFLAGMIEISCYTTFFDVSQSVKEIEDFSPELLAFHEIFVVTGRCIGLGAFAFINTVSGATLKAQIFSLLLLTLVQFGTVFMCRRA
;
A
#
# COMPACT_ATOMS: atom_id res chain seq x y z
N LYS A 1 -29.74 6.35 17.99
CA LYS A 1 -28.63 5.37 18.02
C LYS A 1 -28.92 4.36 16.90
N ARG A 2 -28.11 4.37 15.85
CA ARG A 2 -28.21 3.41 14.75
C ARG A 2 -27.56 2.10 15.20
N ASN A 3 -28.31 1.01 15.19
CA ASN A 3 -27.75 -0.30 15.55
C ASN A 3 -26.89 -0.79 14.40
N VAL A 4 -25.63 -1.05 14.66
CA VAL A 4 -24.67 -1.60 13.71
C VAL A 4 -25.06 -3.05 13.36
N ARG A 5 -25.17 -3.39 12.08
CA ARG A 5 -25.69 -4.67 11.58
C ARG A 5 -24.62 -5.48 10.85
N TYR A 6 -23.57 -5.89 11.53
CA TYR A 6 -22.45 -6.64 10.93
C TYR A 6 -22.90 -7.89 10.16
N GLY A 7 -23.86 -8.67 10.69
CA GLY A 7 -24.33 -9.90 10.03
C GLY A 7 -25.03 -9.65 8.70
N ALA A 8 -25.82 -8.57 8.59
CA ALA A 8 -26.46 -8.18 7.34
C ALA A 8 -25.43 -7.70 6.30
N PHE A 9 -24.42 -6.96 6.76
CA PHE A 9 -23.31 -6.48 5.89
C PHE A 9 -22.47 -7.64 5.34
N ILE A 10 -22.12 -8.63 6.16
CA ILE A 10 -21.40 -9.84 5.72
C ILE A 10 -22.18 -10.59 4.64
N ARG A 11 -23.49 -10.70 4.78
CA ARG A 11 -24.35 -11.33 3.77
C ARG A 11 -24.35 -10.54 2.48
N LEU A 12 -24.48 -9.21 2.55
CA LEU A 12 -24.40 -8.30 1.40
C LEU A 12 -23.07 -8.41 0.65
N MET A 13 -21.94 -8.50 1.39
CA MET A 13 -20.62 -8.76 0.81
C MET A 13 -20.55 -10.11 0.08
N GLY A 14 -21.17 -11.16 0.63
CA GLY A 14 -21.21 -12.47 0.00
C GLY A 14 -22.02 -12.49 -1.30
N GLU A 15 -23.04 -11.67 -1.41
CA GLU A 15 -23.88 -11.51 -2.60
C GLU A 15 -23.21 -10.63 -3.68
N ASN A 16 -22.39 -9.63 -3.26
CA ASN A 16 -21.72 -8.67 -4.15
C ASN A 16 -20.21 -8.91 -4.25
N ARG A 17 -19.80 -9.73 -5.20
CA ARG A 17 -18.36 -10.07 -5.41
C ARG A 17 -17.47 -8.87 -5.70
N GLN A 18 -18.01 -7.79 -6.26
CA GLN A 18 -17.23 -6.58 -6.57
C GLN A 18 -16.71 -5.91 -5.30
N ILE A 19 -17.54 -5.80 -4.25
CA ILE A 19 -17.10 -5.26 -2.95
C ILE A 19 -15.99 -6.12 -2.35
N LEU A 20 -16.14 -7.44 -2.44
CA LEU A 20 -15.14 -8.38 -1.95
C LEU A 20 -13.80 -8.20 -2.70
N TYR A 21 -13.82 -8.04 -4.03
CA TYR A 21 -12.61 -7.77 -4.82
C TYR A 21 -11.97 -6.43 -4.44
N GLY A 22 -12.76 -5.40 -4.18
CA GLY A 22 -12.28 -4.12 -3.67
C GLY A 22 -11.56 -4.28 -2.33
N LEU A 23 -12.18 -4.96 -1.35
CA LEU A 23 -11.59 -5.23 -0.04
C LEU A 23 -10.32 -6.08 -0.12
N LEU A 24 -10.30 -7.10 -0.99
CA LEU A 24 -9.09 -7.90 -1.24
C LEU A 24 -7.97 -7.06 -1.87
N GLY A 25 -8.32 -6.12 -2.75
CA GLY A 25 -7.38 -5.14 -3.29
C GLY A 25 -6.73 -4.30 -2.18
N GLU A 26 -7.53 -3.81 -1.24
CA GLU A 26 -7.05 -3.05 -0.07
C GLU A 26 -6.18 -3.93 0.86
N THR A 27 -6.52 -5.20 1.04
CA THR A 27 -5.67 -6.15 1.80
C THR A 27 -4.30 -6.32 1.14
N LEU A 28 -4.25 -6.54 -0.18
CA LEU A 28 -2.99 -6.68 -0.91
C LEU A 28 -2.15 -5.39 -0.86
N LYS A 29 -2.79 -4.20 -0.91
CA LYS A 29 -2.13 -2.92 -0.66
C LYS A 29 -1.55 -2.87 0.74
N GLY A 30 -2.33 -3.25 1.75
CA GLY A 30 -1.92 -3.30 3.15
C GLY A 30 -0.68 -4.17 3.40
N ILE A 31 -0.54 -5.31 2.72
CA ILE A 31 0.62 -6.22 2.84
C ILE A 31 1.94 -5.48 2.64
N ARG A 32 2.03 -4.61 1.64
CA ARG A 32 3.23 -3.81 1.41
C ARG A 32 3.34 -2.65 2.40
N GLU A 33 2.25 -1.92 2.58
CA GLU A 33 2.22 -0.67 3.34
C GLU A 33 2.73 -0.84 4.76
N GLY A 34 2.24 -1.87 5.49
CA GLY A 34 2.65 -2.14 6.86
C GLY A 34 4.15 -2.37 7.01
N THR A 35 4.78 -3.01 6.02
CA THR A 35 6.22 -3.28 6.03
C THR A 35 7.02 -2.04 5.66
N PHE A 36 6.68 -1.37 4.58
CA PHE A 36 7.43 -0.23 4.06
C PHE A 36 7.45 0.97 5.02
N MET A 37 6.41 1.13 5.83
CA MET A 37 6.29 2.22 6.79
C MET A 37 7.43 2.24 7.82
N PHE A 38 7.91 1.08 8.24
CA PHE A 38 8.92 0.95 9.29
C PHE A 38 10.29 0.55 8.76
N ILE A 39 10.33 -0.38 7.82
CA ILE A 39 11.58 -1.06 7.43
C ILE A 39 12.54 -0.13 6.69
N LEU A 40 12.04 0.82 5.90
CA LEU A 40 12.91 1.79 5.23
C LEU A 40 13.72 2.62 6.22
N ASN A 41 13.11 3.07 7.29
CA ASN A 41 13.81 3.81 8.34
C ASN A 41 14.81 2.93 9.10
N ILE A 42 14.49 1.65 9.31
CA ILE A 42 15.41 0.69 9.95
C ILE A 42 16.62 0.43 9.05
N ILE A 43 16.43 0.19 7.74
CA ILE A 43 17.51 0.01 6.78
C ILE A 43 18.41 1.25 6.73
N LEU A 44 17.81 2.43 6.69
CA LEU A 44 18.54 3.69 6.67
C LEU A 44 19.36 3.87 7.95
N TYR A 45 18.77 3.53 9.12
CA TYR A 45 19.51 3.57 10.39
C TYR A 45 20.68 2.60 10.44
N GLN A 46 20.52 1.39 9.92
CA GLN A 46 21.61 0.42 9.84
C GLN A 46 22.78 0.89 8.99
N LEU A 47 22.51 1.69 7.94
CA LEU A 47 23.52 2.22 7.03
C LEU A 47 24.21 3.48 7.54
N ILE A 48 23.48 4.40 8.16
CA ILE A 48 23.96 5.75 8.48
C ILE A 48 24.23 5.92 9.98
N LYS A 49 23.48 5.22 10.85
CA LYS A 49 23.53 5.32 12.31
C LYS A 49 23.35 6.76 12.83
N SER A 50 22.53 7.58 12.15
CA SER A 50 22.24 8.97 12.50
C SER A 50 20.74 9.20 12.56
N GLU A 51 20.23 9.48 13.75
CA GLU A 51 18.81 9.77 13.98
C GLU A 51 18.38 11.07 13.28
N PHE A 52 19.26 12.06 13.21
CA PHE A 52 19.00 13.32 12.53
C PHE A 52 18.71 13.10 11.03
N LEU A 53 19.51 12.27 10.35
CA LEU A 53 19.30 11.97 8.93
C LEU A 53 18.02 11.17 8.68
N ILE A 54 17.61 10.31 9.61
CA ILE A 54 16.32 9.63 9.54
C ILE A 54 15.17 10.63 9.67
N GLY A 55 15.28 11.59 10.60
CA GLY A 55 14.30 12.68 10.74
C GLY A 55 14.20 13.51 9.46
N CYS A 56 15.31 13.89 8.85
CA CYS A 56 15.34 14.59 7.56
C CYS A 56 14.72 13.76 6.43
N ASN A 57 14.99 12.44 6.38
CA ASN A 57 14.37 11.55 5.41
C ASN A 57 12.85 11.45 5.61
N SER A 58 12.38 11.40 6.85
CA SER A 58 10.95 11.37 7.16
C SER A 58 10.24 12.67 6.74
N LEU A 59 10.88 13.82 6.93
CA LEU A 59 10.39 15.11 6.42
C LEU A 59 10.33 15.13 4.89
N LEU A 60 11.42 14.68 4.24
CA LEU A 60 11.48 14.60 2.78
C LEU A 60 10.35 13.70 2.22
N THR A 61 10.19 12.50 2.75
CA THR A 61 9.14 11.58 2.32
C THR A 61 7.74 12.12 2.58
N GLY A 62 7.53 12.82 3.69
CA GLY A 62 6.27 13.51 3.98
C GLY A 62 5.94 14.59 2.95
N LEU A 63 6.91 15.45 2.61
CA LEU A 63 6.75 16.48 1.57
C LEU A 63 6.48 15.87 0.20
N VAL A 64 7.19 14.80 -0.14
CA VAL A 64 6.99 14.07 -1.41
C VAL A 64 5.60 13.43 -1.46
N SER A 65 5.08 12.90 -0.34
CA SER A 65 3.70 12.39 -0.27
C SER A 65 2.68 13.49 -0.53
N ILE A 66 2.86 14.67 0.06
CA ILE A 66 1.98 15.83 -0.21
C ILE A 66 2.00 16.19 -1.69
N LEU A 67 3.18 16.23 -2.31
CA LEU A 67 3.33 16.48 -3.75
C LEU A 67 2.62 15.40 -4.59
N SER A 68 2.70 14.13 -4.18
CA SER A 68 2.00 13.04 -4.85
C SER A 68 0.48 13.23 -4.81
N PHE A 69 -0.08 13.54 -3.64
CA PHE A 69 -1.51 13.79 -3.50
C PHE A 69 -1.96 15.02 -4.30
N TRP A 70 -1.17 16.10 -4.27
CA TRP A 70 -1.44 17.29 -5.08
C TRP A 70 -1.40 16.97 -6.57
N PHE A 71 -0.39 16.26 -7.05
CA PHE A 71 -0.30 15.84 -8.45
C PHE A 71 -1.50 14.98 -8.86
N MET A 72 -1.87 14.01 -8.04
CA MET A 72 -3.01 13.13 -8.30
C MET A 72 -4.32 13.91 -8.32
N SER A 73 -4.53 14.88 -7.42
CA SER A 73 -5.76 15.68 -7.39
C SER A 73 -6.02 16.46 -8.69
N HIS A 74 -4.95 16.86 -9.41
CA HIS A 74 -5.06 17.60 -10.67
C HIS A 74 -5.08 16.69 -11.91
N THR A 75 -4.41 15.55 -11.85
CA THR A 75 -4.19 14.70 -13.04
C THR A 75 -5.10 13.47 -13.06
N PHE A 76 -5.63 13.10 -11.89
CA PHE A 76 -6.42 11.89 -11.75
C PHE A 76 -7.77 12.02 -12.45
N ARG A 77 -8.03 11.04 -13.35
CA ARG A 77 -9.34 10.85 -13.98
C ARG A 77 -9.72 9.37 -13.84
N PRO A 78 -11.00 9.04 -13.66
CA PRO A 78 -11.46 7.65 -13.55
C PRO A 78 -10.96 6.75 -14.67
N ASP A 79 -10.92 7.26 -15.90
CA ASP A 79 -10.45 6.52 -17.10
C ASP A 79 -8.97 6.18 -17.06
N ASN A 80 -8.14 6.99 -16.39
CA ASN A 80 -6.69 6.80 -16.32
C ASN A 80 -6.24 6.06 -15.06
N ARG A 81 -7.12 5.75 -14.13
CA ARG A 81 -6.85 5.12 -12.83
C ARG A 81 -5.93 3.90 -12.94
N ARG A 82 -6.28 2.96 -13.81
CA ARG A 82 -5.51 1.74 -14.02
C ARG A 82 -4.10 2.01 -14.55
N ARG A 83 -3.95 2.98 -15.44
CA ARG A 83 -2.62 3.35 -15.99
C ARG A 83 -1.72 3.91 -14.91
N PHE A 84 -2.23 4.81 -14.07
CA PHE A 84 -1.48 5.36 -12.94
C PHE A 84 -1.08 4.27 -11.94
N MET A 85 -1.98 3.35 -11.63
CA MET A 85 -1.71 2.24 -10.74
C MET A 85 -0.64 1.30 -11.29
N LEU A 86 -0.73 0.93 -12.58
CA LEU A 86 0.30 0.11 -13.24
C LEU A 86 1.65 0.83 -13.28
N LEU A 87 1.69 2.12 -13.65
CA LEU A 87 2.90 2.93 -13.66
C LEU A 87 3.52 2.99 -12.25
N ALA A 88 2.69 3.19 -11.23
CA ALA A 88 3.18 3.25 -9.86
C ALA A 88 3.75 1.91 -9.39
N VAL A 89 3.07 0.79 -9.64
CA VAL A 89 3.56 -0.54 -9.23
C VAL A 89 4.82 -0.94 -10.01
N THR A 90 4.87 -0.69 -11.32
CA THR A 90 6.07 -0.98 -12.12
C THR A 90 7.24 -0.09 -11.73
N GLY A 91 7.00 1.20 -11.50
CA GLY A 91 8.02 2.13 -11.02
C GLY A 91 8.59 1.74 -9.65
N LEU A 92 7.70 1.34 -8.71
CA LEU A 92 8.10 0.82 -7.41
C LEU A 92 8.97 -0.42 -7.51
N THR A 93 8.56 -1.37 -8.35
CA THR A 93 9.34 -2.61 -8.58
C THR A 93 10.71 -2.26 -9.17
N GLY A 94 10.74 -1.36 -10.14
CA GLY A 94 12.00 -0.90 -10.78
C GLY A 94 12.96 -0.28 -9.78
N ILE A 95 12.50 0.69 -8.96
CA ILE A 95 13.38 1.35 -7.98
C ILE A 95 13.81 0.37 -6.88
N THR A 96 12.98 -0.60 -6.50
CA THR A 96 13.37 -1.63 -5.52
C THR A 96 14.48 -2.53 -6.07
N ILE A 97 14.41 -2.91 -7.35
CA ILE A 97 15.46 -3.68 -8.03
C ILE A 97 16.76 -2.88 -8.07
N VAL A 98 16.71 -1.61 -8.44
CA VAL A 98 17.90 -0.74 -8.48
C VAL A 98 18.51 -0.60 -7.09
N CYS A 99 17.68 -0.41 -6.05
CA CYS A 99 18.13 -0.35 -4.66
C CYS A 99 18.79 -1.66 -4.20
N TYR A 100 18.32 -2.80 -4.67
CA TYR A 100 18.93 -4.11 -4.37
C TYR A 100 20.36 -4.23 -4.91
N TRP A 101 20.60 -3.73 -6.13
CA TRP A 101 21.92 -3.77 -6.76
C TRP A 101 22.88 -2.69 -6.23
N PHE A 102 22.39 -1.49 -5.98
CA PHE A 102 23.17 -0.32 -5.57
C PHE A 102 22.84 0.10 -4.13
N LEU A 103 23.13 -0.77 -3.18
CA LEU A 103 22.80 -0.54 -1.78
C LEU A 103 23.80 0.44 -1.13
N ASN A 104 23.41 1.73 -1.10
CA ASN A 104 24.12 2.78 -0.38
C ASN A 104 23.11 3.76 0.27
N PRO A 105 23.53 4.58 1.26
CA PRO A 105 22.62 5.47 1.98
C PRO A 105 21.83 6.43 1.07
N VAL A 106 22.49 7.00 0.07
CA VAL A 106 21.87 7.95 -0.87
C VAL A 106 20.78 7.26 -1.69
N MET A 107 21.04 6.02 -2.12
CA MET A 107 20.09 5.24 -2.88
C MET A 107 18.86 4.85 -2.04
N VAL A 108 19.05 4.57 -0.75
CA VAL A 108 17.92 4.28 0.17
C VAL A 108 17.06 5.53 0.40
N ILE A 109 17.67 6.71 0.52
CA ILE A 109 16.92 7.98 0.63
C ILE A 109 16.13 8.24 -0.68
N LEU A 110 16.78 8.07 -1.83
CA LEU A 110 16.10 8.22 -3.13
C LEU A 110 14.96 7.22 -3.27
N PHE A 111 15.20 5.97 -2.90
CA PHE A 111 14.18 4.92 -2.89
C PHE A 111 13.00 5.30 -1.98
N ALA A 112 13.26 5.82 -0.76
CA ALA A 112 12.22 6.26 0.15
C ALA A 112 11.37 7.40 -0.44
N ALA A 113 11.99 8.38 -1.09
CA ALA A 113 11.30 9.50 -1.73
C ALA A 113 10.44 9.02 -2.93
N VAL A 114 11.01 8.20 -3.82
CA VAL A 114 10.26 7.64 -4.96
C VAL A 114 9.13 6.73 -4.49
N ASN A 115 9.38 5.91 -3.46
CA ASN A 115 8.34 5.09 -2.84
C ASN A 115 7.20 5.94 -2.27
N ALA A 116 7.50 7.05 -1.57
CA ALA A 116 6.50 7.94 -1.02
C ALA A 116 5.60 8.56 -2.11
N PHE A 117 6.20 8.94 -3.24
CA PHE A 117 5.45 9.47 -4.38
C PHE A 117 4.55 8.43 -5.02
N LEU A 118 5.09 7.26 -5.36
CA LEU A 118 4.37 6.20 -6.06
C LEU A 118 3.33 5.50 -5.17
N ALA A 119 3.60 5.41 -3.87
CA ALA A 119 2.66 4.88 -2.89
C ALA A 119 1.38 5.71 -2.82
N GLY A 120 1.49 7.05 -2.82
CA GLY A 120 0.32 7.94 -2.86
C GLY A 120 -0.55 7.73 -4.11
N MET A 121 0.07 7.47 -5.27
CA MET A 121 -0.66 7.15 -6.50
C MET A 121 -1.46 5.83 -6.37
N ILE A 122 -0.86 4.79 -5.78
CA ILE A 122 -1.53 3.51 -5.54
C ILE A 122 -2.67 3.69 -4.55
N GLU A 123 -2.43 4.43 -3.47
CA GLU A 123 -3.40 4.65 -2.41
C GLU A 123 -4.67 5.33 -2.93
N ILE A 124 -4.54 6.46 -3.63
CA ILE A 124 -5.69 7.16 -4.21
C ILE A 124 -6.42 6.26 -5.20
N SER A 125 -5.69 5.53 -6.05
CA SER A 125 -6.29 4.67 -7.06
C SER A 125 -7.09 3.51 -6.45
N CYS A 126 -6.58 2.87 -5.40
CA CYS A 126 -7.28 1.80 -4.69
C CYS A 126 -8.50 2.33 -3.94
N TYR A 127 -8.30 3.39 -3.16
CA TYR A 127 -9.34 4.00 -2.35
C TYR A 127 -10.53 4.47 -3.20
N THR A 128 -10.27 5.19 -4.28
CA THR A 128 -11.33 5.64 -5.19
C THR A 128 -12.02 4.47 -5.88
N THR A 129 -11.30 3.40 -6.26
CA THR A 129 -11.93 2.20 -6.84
C THR A 129 -12.86 1.54 -5.83
N PHE A 130 -12.42 1.37 -4.59
CA PHE A 130 -13.22 0.78 -3.53
C PHE A 130 -14.49 1.59 -3.26
N PHE A 131 -14.40 2.92 -3.17
CA PHE A 131 -15.55 3.77 -2.92
C PHE A 131 -16.52 3.82 -4.09
N ASP A 132 -16.04 3.88 -5.33
CA ASP A 132 -16.91 3.88 -6.52
C ASP A 132 -17.71 2.58 -6.62
N VAL A 133 -17.06 1.44 -6.36
CA VAL A 133 -17.73 0.13 -6.31
C VAL A 133 -18.75 0.08 -5.19
N SER A 134 -18.38 0.60 -4.03
CA SER A 134 -19.29 0.64 -2.89
C SER A 134 -20.54 1.48 -3.18
N GLN A 135 -20.37 2.65 -3.81
CA GLN A 135 -21.49 3.53 -4.18
C GLN A 135 -22.38 2.94 -5.29
N SER A 136 -21.87 2.02 -6.10
CA SER A 136 -22.68 1.35 -7.14
C SER A 136 -23.76 0.45 -6.56
N VAL A 137 -23.64 0.04 -5.31
CA VAL A 137 -24.60 -0.84 -4.59
C VAL A 137 -25.51 0.02 -3.73
N LYS A 138 -26.76 0.24 -4.18
CA LYS A 138 -27.75 1.12 -3.55
C LYS A 138 -28.02 0.85 -2.06
N GLU A 139 -27.83 -0.38 -1.62
CA GLU A 139 -28.07 -0.80 -0.23
C GLU A 139 -26.93 -0.39 0.71
N ILE A 140 -25.77 0.01 0.19
CA ILE A 140 -24.57 0.35 0.99
C ILE A 140 -24.69 1.67 1.72
N GLU A 141 -25.50 2.62 1.25
CA GLU A 141 -25.71 3.90 1.95
C GLU A 141 -26.18 3.67 3.39
N ASP A 142 -26.96 2.59 3.60
CA ASP A 142 -27.40 2.19 4.92
C ASP A 142 -26.32 1.51 5.77
N PHE A 143 -25.21 1.09 5.19
CA PHE A 143 -24.12 0.36 5.85
C PHE A 143 -22.77 1.10 5.83
N SER A 144 -22.77 2.43 5.63
CA SER A 144 -21.54 3.22 5.54
C SER A 144 -20.57 3.03 6.73
N PRO A 145 -21.00 2.97 8.00
CA PRO A 145 -20.10 2.73 9.13
C PRO A 145 -19.50 1.33 9.12
N GLU A 146 -20.32 0.31 8.78
CA GLU A 146 -19.89 -1.07 8.67
C GLU A 146 -18.87 -1.24 7.55
N LEU A 147 -19.12 -0.62 6.40
CA LEU A 147 -18.21 -0.63 5.26
C LEU A 147 -16.82 -0.09 5.63
N LEU A 148 -16.75 1.06 6.31
CA LEU A 148 -15.50 1.65 6.77
C LEU A 148 -14.79 0.75 7.80
N ALA A 149 -15.53 0.15 8.73
CA ALA A 149 -14.96 -0.77 9.71
C ALA A 149 -14.36 -2.02 9.03
N PHE A 150 -15.06 -2.61 8.07
CA PHE A 150 -14.55 -3.75 7.32
C PHE A 150 -13.35 -3.37 6.43
N HIS A 151 -13.39 -2.21 5.78
CA HIS A 151 -12.24 -1.69 5.04
C HIS A 151 -10.98 -1.66 5.92
N GLU A 152 -11.05 -1.04 7.11
CA GLU A 152 -9.91 -0.99 8.04
C GLU A 152 -9.47 -2.38 8.50
N ILE A 153 -10.40 -3.29 8.80
CA ILE A 153 -10.07 -4.67 9.19
C ILE A 153 -9.26 -5.36 8.07
N PHE A 154 -9.67 -5.22 6.81
CA PHE A 154 -8.99 -5.83 5.67
C PHE A 154 -7.60 -5.21 5.44
N VAL A 155 -7.47 -3.88 5.55
CA VAL A 155 -6.18 -3.18 5.45
C VAL A 155 -5.22 -3.62 6.57
N VAL A 156 -5.69 -3.63 7.82
CA VAL A 156 -4.89 -4.04 8.99
C VAL A 156 -4.48 -5.50 8.87
N THR A 157 -5.39 -6.38 8.44
CA THR A 157 -5.07 -7.79 8.18
C THR A 157 -3.94 -7.91 7.15
N GLY A 158 -4.02 -7.15 6.06
CA GLY A 158 -2.93 -7.06 5.09
C GLY A 158 -1.61 -6.62 5.71
N ARG A 159 -1.62 -5.56 6.52
CA ARG A 159 -0.42 -5.06 7.23
C ARG A 159 0.20 -6.13 8.14
N CYS A 160 -0.62 -6.86 8.90
CA CYS A 160 -0.16 -7.95 9.75
C CYS A 160 0.47 -9.09 8.94
N ILE A 161 -0.16 -9.49 7.83
CA ILE A 161 0.38 -10.52 6.92
C ILE A 161 1.73 -10.07 6.35
N GLY A 162 1.83 -8.81 5.90
CA GLY A 162 3.06 -8.26 5.34
C GLY A 162 4.21 -8.23 6.34
N LEU A 163 3.95 -7.74 7.56
CA LEU A 163 4.95 -7.72 8.64
C LEU A 163 5.37 -9.14 9.04
N GLY A 164 4.41 -10.07 9.15
CA GLY A 164 4.69 -11.48 9.45
C GLY A 164 5.55 -12.13 8.37
N ALA A 165 5.21 -11.94 7.10
CA ALA A 165 5.99 -12.45 5.97
C ALA A 165 7.41 -11.85 5.95
N PHE A 166 7.55 -10.55 6.17
CA PHE A 166 8.84 -9.89 6.28
C PHE A 166 9.69 -10.46 7.42
N ALA A 167 9.11 -10.58 8.62
CA ALA A 167 9.79 -11.14 9.79
C ALA A 167 10.25 -12.59 9.53
N PHE A 168 9.36 -13.41 8.96
CA PHE A 168 9.67 -14.80 8.62
C PHE A 168 10.84 -14.92 7.62
N ILE A 169 10.80 -14.16 6.51
CA ILE A 169 11.86 -14.19 5.50
C ILE A 169 13.19 -13.74 6.13
N ASN A 170 13.21 -12.72 6.97
CA ASN A 170 14.43 -12.23 7.58
C ASN A 170 14.99 -13.18 8.65
N THR A 171 14.17 -13.89 9.39
CA THR A 171 14.65 -14.93 10.32
C THR A 171 15.32 -16.09 9.58
N VAL A 172 14.74 -16.52 8.46
CA VAL A 172 15.30 -17.62 7.64
C VAL A 172 16.57 -17.16 6.91
N SER A 173 16.64 -15.92 6.44
CA SER A 173 17.77 -15.40 5.64
C SER A 173 18.88 -14.74 6.46
N GLY A 174 18.83 -14.80 7.79
CA GLY A 174 19.87 -14.25 8.67
C GLY A 174 19.88 -12.73 8.80
N ALA A 175 18.77 -12.05 8.51
CA ALA A 175 18.54 -10.60 8.69
C ALA A 175 19.59 -9.68 8.03
N THR A 176 20.17 -10.09 6.93
CA THR A 176 21.12 -9.27 6.17
C THR A 176 20.39 -8.12 5.46
N LEU A 177 21.08 -6.98 5.24
CA LEU A 177 20.50 -5.84 4.49
C LEU A 177 19.98 -6.26 3.11
N LYS A 178 20.69 -7.14 2.42
CA LYS A 178 20.23 -7.67 1.12
C LYS A 178 18.96 -8.51 1.26
N ALA A 179 18.84 -9.32 2.30
CA ALA A 179 17.64 -10.10 2.57
C ALA A 179 16.43 -9.21 2.88
N GLN A 180 16.66 -8.10 3.61
CA GLN A 180 15.60 -7.11 3.89
C GLN A 180 15.09 -6.48 2.60
N ILE A 181 15.97 -6.03 1.70
CA ILE A 181 15.55 -5.43 0.42
C ILE A 181 14.92 -6.48 -0.51
N PHE A 182 15.41 -7.72 -0.50
CA PHE A 182 14.78 -8.82 -1.24
C PHE A 182 13.36 -9.09 -0.75
N SER A 183 13.14 -9.05 0.56
CA SER A 183 11.79 -9.16 1.15
C SER A 183 10.88 -8.03 0.67
N LEU A 184 11.40 -6.77 0.62
CA LEU A 184 10.66 -5.64 0.09
C LEU A 184 10.32 -5.83 -1.40
N LEU A 185 11.22 -6.42 -2.19
CA LEU A 185 10.97 -6.73 -3.60
C LEU A 185 9.80 -7.72 -3.74
N LEU A 186 9.80 -8.80 -2.95
CA LEU A 186 8.71 -9.78 -2.98
C LEU A 186 7.37 -9.14 -2.61
N LEU A 187 7.35 -8.30 -1.57
CA LEU A 187 6.14 -7.59 -1.15
C LEU A 187 5.67 -6.57 -2.21
N THR A 188 6.60 -5.98 -2.95
CA THR A 188 6.26 -5.08 -4.07
C THR A 188 5.62 -5.86 -5.23
N LEU A 189 6.08 -7.07 -5.50
CA LEU A 189 5.48 -7.93 -6.54
C LEU A 189 4.02 -8.31 -6.22
N VAL A 190 3.68 -8.46 -4.94
CA VAL A 190 2.28 -8.70 -4.52
C VAL A 190 1.35 -7.57 -4.96
N GLN A 191 1.86 -6.34 -5.15
CA GLN A 191 1.08 -5.19 -5.62
C GLN A 191 0.52 -5.35 -7.04
N PHE A 192 1.10 -6.21 -7.87
CA PHE A 192 0.48 -6.54 -9.16
C PHE A 192 -0.87 -7.25 -8.97
N GLY A 193 -1.01 -8.02 -7.87
CA GLY A 193 -2.30 -8.58 -7.45
C GLY A 193 -3.34 -7.50 -7.14
N THR A 194 -2.94 -6.38 -6.53
CA THR A 194 -3.82 -5.24 -6.25
C THR A 194 -4.38 -4.66 -7.56
N VAL A 195 -3.53 -4.47 -8.59
CA VAL A 195 -3.97 -3.99 -9.91
C VAL A 195 -5.00 -4.94 -10.54
N PHE A 196 -4.78 -6.25 -10.37
CA PHE A 196 -5.69 -7.26 -10.91
C PHE A 196 -7.04 -7.27 -10.17
N MET A 197 -7.03 -7.14 -8.84
CA MET A 197 -8.26 -7.08 -8.03
C MET A 197 -9.06 -5.82 -8.31
N CYS A 198 -8.42 -4.65 -8.36
CA CYS A 198 -9.08 -3.39 -8.73
C CYS A 198 -9.60 -3.36 -10.18
N ARG A 199 -9.19 -4.29 -11.04
CA ARG A 199 -9.78 -4.45 -12.38
C ARG A 199 -11.11 -5.21 -12.33
N ARG A 200 -11.28 -6.10 -11.35
CA ARG A 200 -12.46 -6.95 -11.22
C ARG A 200 -13.53 -6.34 -10.32
N ALA A 201 -13.15 -5.39 -9.48
CA ALA A 201 -14.01 -4.52 -8.71
C ALA A 201 -14.62 -3.46 -9.62
#